data_8e8534d4c582549d66b5a02c6f5dfea5
#
_entry.id   8e8534d4c582549d66b5a02c6f5dfea5
#
_cell.length_a   1.000
_cell.length_b   1.000
_cell.length_c   1.000
_cell.angle_alpha   90.00
_cell.angle_beta   90.00
_cell.angle_gamma   90.00
#
_symmetry.space_group_name_H-M   'P 1'
#
loop_
_entity.id
_entity.type
_entity.pdbx_description
1 polymer ?
#
loop_
_entity_poly.entity_id
_entity_poly.type
_entity_poly.pdbx_seq_one_letter_code
_entity_poly.pdbx_strand_id
1 'polypeptide(L)'
;QSGQHLADGCAGFRFPSDPITPVRFCDQRRKNTIPKWRIIDANGKDVFHGQFTATDIPVGNGLQLGTIKQTLASIKKPVKLTLLVSVNGYQNSWDFFVYPSAVTTVNKDILITQELNKEAINKLNEGGKVLLTLKKGTIKQQNGGSIAVGFSSIFWNTAWTNKQPPHTLGVLCNPNHPALKYFPTNYHSNWQWWDAMSHSNAILLDSVSKGIKPVVRVIDDWVTARSLGLVIECKVGNGKLLLTSVDLISENEKRPEAKQLLYSLINYMEGNSFNPATVLPWEKLISLVN
;
A
#
# COMPACT_ATOMS: atom_id res chain seq x y z
N GLN A 1 -4.05 -14.50 13.09
CA GLN A 1 -3.57 -15.59 12.24
C GLN A 1 -4.61 -15.83 11.16
N SER A 2 -4.47 -15.23 10.00
CA SER A 2 -5.32 -15.45 8.84
C SER A 2 -4.52 -16.20 7.79
N GLY A 3 -4.75 -17.52 7.70
CA GLY A 3 -4.19 -18.35 6.64
C GLY A 3 -4.88 -18.05 5.32
N GLN A 4 -4.12 -17.50 4.37
CA GLN A 4 -4.53 -17.44 2.97
C GLN A 4 -4.08 -18.74 2.29
N HIS A 5 -5.02 -19.54 1.84
CA HIS A 5 -4.76 -20.61 0.89
C HIS A 5 -5.03 -20.10 -0.53
N LEU A 6 -3.95 -19.95 -1.31
CA LEU A 6 -4.00 -19.78 -2.75
C LEU A 6 -4.11 -21.16 -3.38
N ALA A 7 -5.20 -21.46 -4.02
CA ALA A 7 -5.35 -22.59 -4.93
C ALA A 7 -5.67 -22.04 -6.33
N ASP A 8 -4.82 -22.46 -7.27
CA ASP A 8 -5.01 -22.45 -8.72
C ASP A 8 -5.54 -21.17 -9.39
N GLY A 9 -4.64 -20.24 -9.72
CA GLY A 9 -4.82 -19.29 -10.81
C GLY A 9 -5.87 -18.18 -10.66
N CYS A 10 -6.55 -18.10 -9.54
CA CYS A 10 -7.52 -17.06 -9.23
C CYS A 10 -7.04 -16.27 -8.03
N ALA A 11 -6.75 -14.99 -8.19
CA ALA A 11 -6.59 -14.10 -7.06
C ALA A 11 -7.95 -13.97 -6.36
N GLY A 12 -8.18 -14.83 -5.37
CA GLY A 12 -9.36 -14.77 -4.51
C GLY A 12 -9.11 -13.78 -3.39
N PHE A 13 -9.74 -12.63 -3.42
CA PHE A 13 -9.77 -11.74 -2.28
C PHE A 13 -10.73 -12.33 -1.24
N ARG A 14 -10.21 -12.71 -0.07
CA ARG A 14 -11.03 -12.88 1.13
C ARG A 14 -11.16 -11.51 1.77
N PHE A 15 -12.38 -10.98 1.78
CA PHE A 15 -12.68 -9.91 2.72
C PHE A 15 -12.36 -10.42 4.13
N PRO A 16 -11.80 -9.57 5.03
CA PRO A 16 -11.69 -9.93 6.43
C PRO A 16 -13.03 -10.49 6.89
N SER A 17 -13.00 -11.53 7.68
CA SER A 17 -14.19 -12.19 8.25
C SER A 17 -14.92 -11.32 9.29
N ASP A 18 -14.59 -10.04 9.36
CA ASP A 18 -15.38 -9.11 10.15
C ASP A 18 -16.77 -9.01 9.55
N PRO A 19 -17.80 -9.30 10.33
CA PRO A 19 -19.17 -9.19 9.86
C PRO A 19 -19.35 -7.77 9.33
N ILE A 20 -19.90 -7.67 8.11
CA ILE A 20 -20.28 -6.38 7.53
C ILE A 20 -21.16 -5.70 8.58
N THR A 21 -20.62 -4.67 9.23
CA THR A 21 -21.38 -3.94 10.26
C THR A 21 -22.55 -3.26 9.57
N PRO A 22 -23.78 -3.68 9.82
CA PRO A 22 -24.92 -3.07 9.14
C PRO A 22 -25.01 -1.61 9.55
N VAL A 23 -25.34 -0.76 8.58
CA VAL A 23 -25.80 0.60 8.82
C VAL A 23 -26.82 0.55 9.95
N ARG A 24 -26.76 1.47 10.91
CA ARG A 24 -27.78 1.62 11.95
C ARG A 24 -29.15 1.74 11.29
N PHE A 25 -29.90 0.66 11.31
CA PHE A 25 -31.30 0.69 10.89
C PHE A 25 -32.10 1.32 12.04
N CYS A 26 -32.77 2.42 11.74
CA CYS A 26 -33.73 3.00 12.67
C CYS A 26 -34.80 1.94 13.01
N ASP A 27 -34.92 1.62 14.27
CA ASP A 27 -36.03 1.04 15.03
C ASP A 27 -36.99 0.01 14.42
N GLN A 28 -36.81 -0.47 13.19
CA GLN A 28 -37.76 -1.40 12.59
C GLN A 28 -37.09 -2.63 12.00
N ARG A 29 -37.52 -3.81 12.47
CA ARG A 29 -37.25 -5.11 11.83
C ARG A 29 -37.67 -5.04 10.36
N ARG A 30 -36.80 -5.42 9.45
CA ARG A 30 -37.08 -5.54 8.02
C ARG A 30 -37.35 -6.99 7.68
N LYS A 31 -38.58 -7.29 7.22
CA LYS A 31 -38.97 -8.64 6.83
C LYS A 31 -38.79 -8.87 5.35
N ASN A 32 -38.47 -10.10 4.97
CA ASN A 32 -38.35 -10.57 3.59
C ASN A 32 -37.58 -9.64 2.66
N THR A 33 -36.42 -9.17 3.13
CA THR A 33 -35.60 -8.21 2.43
C THR A 33 -34.56 -8.93 1.58
N ILE A 34 -34.40 -8.50 0.33
CA ILE A 34 -33.39 -9.03 -0.59
C ILE A 34 -32.22 -8.02 -0.66
N PRO A 35 -31.11 -8.29 0.07
CA PRO A 35 -29.94 -7.44 -0.08
C PRO A 35 -29.32 -7.62 -1.46
N LYS A 36 -28.84 -6.50 -2.06
CA LYS A 36 -28.18 -6.49 -3.37
C LYS A 36 -26.76 -6.05 -3.23
N TRP A 37 -25.89 -6.55 -4.10
CA TRP A 37 -24.51 -6.11 -4.18
C TRP A 37 -24.09 -5.80 -5.60
N ARG A 38 -23.19 -4.84 -5.73
CA ARG A 38 -22.54 -4.45 -6.98
C ARG A 38 -21.07 -4.23 -6.73
N ILE A 39 -20.23 -4.62 -7.66
CA ILE A 39 -18.81 -4.25 -7.70
C ILE A 39 -18.65 -3.31 -8.88
N ILE A 40 -18.21 -2.10 -8.60
CA ILE A 40 -18.08 -1.03 -9.60
C ILE A 40 -16.61 -0.63 -9.78
N ASP A 41 -16.28 -0.12 -10.94
CA ASP A 41 -15.00 0.51 -11.23
C ASP A 41 -14.96 1.98 -10.76
N ALA A 42 -13.81 2.65 -10.97
CA ALA A 42 -13.60 4.05 -10.58
C ALA A 42 -14.56 5.03 -11.32
N ASN A 43 -15.18 4.63 -12.43
CA ASN A 43 -16.15 5.42 -13.17
C ASN A 43 -17.59 5.13 -12.75
N GLY A 44 -17.80 4.27 -11.75
CA GLY A 44 -19.13 3.87 -11.29
C GLY A 44 -19.81 2.81 -12.18
N LYS A 45 -19.10 2.24 -13.15
CA LYS A 45 -19.62 1.19 -14.02
C LYS A 45 -19.63 -0.16 -13.31
N ASP A 46 -20.73 -0.90 -13.43
CA ASP A 46 -20.85 -2.26 -12.93
C ASP A 46 -19.86 -3.20 -13.62
N VAL A 47 -19.01 -3.84 -12.80
CA VAL A 47 -18.13 -4.93 -13.21
C VAL A 47 -18.82 -6.27 -12.91
N PHE A 48 -19.39 -6.38 -11.71
CA PHE A 48 -20.16 -7.54 -11.24
C PHE A 48 -21.33 -7.08 -10.40
N HIS A 49 -22.39 -7.87 -10.36
CA HIS A 49 -23.53 -7.62 -9.48
C HIS A 49 -24.26 -8.91 -9.13
N GLY A 50 -25.07 -8.85 -8.10
CA GLY A 50 -25.90 -9.97 -7.66
C GLY A 50 -26.78 -9.60 -6.48
N GLN A 51 -27.42 -10.60 -5.95
CA GLN A 51 -28.29 -10.46 -4.77
C GLN A 51 -28.13 -11.66 -3.83
N PHE A 52 -28.41 -11.41 -2.56
CA PHE A 52 -28.48 -12.47 -1.56
C PHE A 52 -29.90 -13.07 -1.49
N THR A 53 -30.03 -14.15 -0.76
CA THR A 53 -31.34 -14.72 -0.46
C THR A 53 -32.15 -13.75 0.41
N ALA A 54 -33.46 -13.71 0.14
CA ALA A 54 -34.37 -12.95 0.99
C ALA A 54 -34.26 -13.37 2.46
N THR A 55 -34.11 -12.40 3.33
CA THR A 55 -33.93 -12.66 4.76
C THR A 55 -34.62 -11.59 5.61
N ASP A 56 -34.94 -11.97 6.83
CA ASP A 56 -35.39 -11.03 7.85
C ASP A 56 -34.17 -10.39 8.51
N ILE A 57 -34.17 -9.08 8.58
CA ILE A 57 -33.11 -8.30 9.20
C ILE A 57 -33.65 -7.71 10.51
N PRO A 58 -33.36 -8.32 11.67
CA PRO A 58 -33.73 -7.76 12.96
C PRO A 58 -32.90 -6.52 13.29
N VAL A 59 -33.30 -5.78 14.27
CA VAL A 59 -32.47 -4.74 14.88
C VAL A 59 -31.29 -5.41 15.59
N GLY A 60 -30.07 -5.01 15.27
CA GLY A 60 -28.86 -5.57 15.87
C GLY A 60 -27.60 -5.28 15.05
N ASN A 61 -26.47 -5.76 15.57
CA ASN A 61 -25.15 -5.65 14.95
C ASN A 61 -24.62 -7.03 14.54
N GLY A 62 -23.68 -7.07 13.59
CA GLY A 62 -22.99 -8.30 13.23
C GLY A 62 -23.83 -9.33 12.46
N LEU A 63 -24.91 -8.91 11.84
CA LEU A 63 -25.78 -9.80 11.06
C LEU A 63 -25.14 -10.17 9.73
N GLN A 64 -24.96 -11.47 9.52
CA GLN A 64 -24.43 -11.98 8.26
C GLN A 64 -25.55 -11.98 7.20
N LEU A 65 -25.38 -11.17 6.15
CA LEU A 65 -26.34 -11.09 5.04
C LEU A 65 -26.09 -12.17 3.99
N GLY A 66 -24.86 -12.65 3.87
CA GLY A 66 -24.46 -13.69 2.90
C GLY A 66 -22.97 -13.65 2.58
N THR A 67 -22.58 -14.45 1.59
CA THR A 67 -21.19 -14.52 1.11
C THR A 67 -21.17 -14.25 -0.40
N ILE A 68 -20.30 -13.35 -0.84
CA ILE A 68 -20.05 -13.09 -2.25
C ILE A 68 -18.87 -13.94 -2.69
N LYS A 69 -19.08 -14.79 -3.71
CA LYS A 69 -18.02 -15.56 -4.37
C LYS A 69 -17.97 -15.13 -5.82
N GLN A 70 -16.93 -14.41 -6.21
CA GLN A 70 -16.77 -13.89 -7.56
C GLN A 70 -15.35 -14.14 -8.05
N THR A 71 -15.20 -14.75 -9.23
CA THR A 71 -13.89 -14.85 -9.88
C THR A 71 -13.51 -13.49 -10.47
N LEU A 72 -12.24 -13.07 -10.25
CA LEU A 72 -11.69 -11.82 -10.76
C LEU A 72 -10.76 -12.06 -11.97
N ALA A 73 -10.74 -13.26 -12.55
CA ALA A 73 -9.85 -13.65 -13.64
C ALA A 73 -9.99 -12.82 -14.93
N SER A 74 -11.11 -12.14 -15.12
CA SER A 74 -11.34 -11.20 -16.23
C SER A 74 -10.57 -9.89 -16.08
N ILE A 75 -10.09 -9.56 -14.88
CA ILE A 75 -9.38 -8.33 -14.61
C ILE A 75 -7.90 -8.53 -14.93
N LYS A 76 -7.43 -7.88 -15.99
CA LYS A 76 -6.06 -8.04 -16.53
C LYS A 76 -5.12 -6.88 -16.22
N LYS A 77 -5.63 -5.84 -15.58
CA LYS A 77 -4.83 -4.64 -15.19
C LYS A 77 -5.05 -4.33 -13.72
N PRO A 78 -4.07 -3.73 -13.04
CA PRO A 78 -4.27 -3.25 -11.68
C PRO A 78 -5.44 -2.28 -11.64
N VAL A 79 -6.39 -2.48 -10.74
CA VAL A 79 -7.57 -1.64 -10.63
C VAL A 79 -8.06 -1.54 -9.18
N LYS A 80 -8.55 -0.35 -8.83
CA LYS A 80 -9.37 -0.15 -7.63
C LYS A 80 -10.82 -0.43 -7.99
N LEU A 81 -11.47 -1.27 -7.21
CA LEU A 81 -12.89 -1.57 -7.29
C LEU A 81 -13.57 -1.17 -5.97
N THR A 82 -14.86 -0.91 -6.06
CA THR A 82 -15.70 -0.63 -4.89
C THR A 82 -16.84 -1.64 -4.83
N LEU A 83 -16.93 -2.37 -3.72
CA LEU A 83 -18.10 -3.17 -3.39
C LEU A 83 -19.16 -2.26 -2.79
N LEU A 84 -20.36 -2.30 -3.35
CA LEU A 84 -21.55 -1.66 -2.84
C LEU A 84 -22.51 -2.75 -2.36
N VAL A 85 -23.00 -2.63 -1.13
CA VAL A 85 -24.08 -3.49 -0.62
C VAL A 85 -25.26 -2.60 -0.25
N SER A 86 -26.43 -2.93 -0.76
CA SER A 86 -27.65 -2.15 -0.55
C SER A 86 -28.77 -2.99 0.01
N VAL A 87 -29.52 -2.41 0.94
CA VAL A 87 -30.66 -3.01 1.62
C VAL A 87 -31.74 -1.93 1.80
N ASN A 88 -32.89 -2.08 1.18
CA ASN A 88 -34.05 -1.18 1.34
C ASN A 88 -33.69 0.31 1.26
N GLY A 89 -32.86 0.72 0.29
CA GLY A 89 -32.46 2.10 0.09
C GLY A 89 -31.27 2.54 0.91
N TYR A 90 -30.80 1.77 1.89
CA TYR A 90 -29.54 1.98 2.59
C TYR A 90 -28.41 1.32 1.82
N GLN A 91 -27.23 1.96 1.80
CA GLN A 91 -26.07 1.44 1.11
C GLN A 91 -24.82 1.65 1.93
N ASN A 92 -23.92 0.69 1.87
CA ASN A 92 -22.54 0.82 2.36
C ASN A 92 -21.57 0.42 1.25
N SER A 93 -20.30 0.87 1.36
CA SER A 93 -19.29 0.67 0.33
C SER A 93 -17.92 0.36 0.94
N TRP A 94 -17.15 -0.47 0.21
CA TRP A 94 -15.79 -0.84 0.58
C TRP A 94 -14.91 -0.86 -0.66
N ASP A 95 -13.79 -0.15 -0.60
CA ASP A 95 -12.78 -0.17 -1.64
C ASP A 95 -11.87 -1.38 -1.49
N PHE A 96 -11.50 -1.99 -2.61
CA PHE A 96 -10.48 -3.03 -2.67
C PHE A 96 -9.70 -2.96 -3.97
N PHE A 97 -8.52 -3.59 -4.00
CA PHE A 97 -7.62 -3.53 -5.13
C PHE A 97 -7.42 -4.92 -5.72
N VAL A 98 -7.39 -4.99 -7.04
CA VAL A 98 -7.19 -6.23 -7.79
C VAL A 98 -5.95 -6.07 -8.65
N TYR A 99 -5.07 -7.06 -8.59
CA TYR A 99 -3.84 -7.09 -9.37
C TYR A 99 -3.81 -8.33 -10.26
N PRO A 100 -3.18 -8.25 -11.45
CA PRO A 100 -2.94 -9.43 -12.28
C PRO A 100 -2.10 -10.46 -11.52
N SER A 101 -2.41 -11.74 -11.71
CA SER A 101 -1.64 -12.84 -11.09
C SER A 101 -0.20 -12.90 -11.59
N ALA A 102 0.03 -12.50 -12.85
CA ALA A 102 1.35 -12.42 -13.45
C ALA A 102 1.66 -10.99 -13.88
N VAL A 103 2.77 -10.48 -13.41
CA VAL A 103 3.38 -9.23 -13.88
C VAL A 103 4.78 -9.55 -14.36
N THR A 104 5.06 -9.25 -15.62
CA THR A 104 6.40 -9.42 -16.20
C THR A 104 7.11 -8.09 -16.17
N THR A 105 8.17 -7.99 -15.40
CA THR A 105 9.07 -6.85 -15.40
C THR A 105 10.13 -7.08 -16.48
N VAL A 106 10.22 -6.15 -17.42
CA VAL A 106 11.40 -6.04 -18.29
C VAL A 106 12.35 -5.07 -17.59
N ASN A 107 13.34 -5.61 -16.90
CA ASN A 107 14.40 -4.82 -16.29
C ASN A 107 15.63 -4.92 -17.19
N LYS A 108 16.01 -3.82 -17.85
CA LYS A 108 17.14 -3.79 -18.76
C LYS A 108 18.40 -3.20 -18.14
N ASP A 109 18.28 -2.26 -17.22
CA ASP A 109 19.43 -1.49 -16.74
C ASP A 109 19.32 -1.00 -15.28
N ILE A 110 18.40 -1.53 -14.52
CA ILE A 110 18.21 -1.18 -13.10
C ILE A 110 18.80 -2.27 -12.22
N LEU A 111 19.73 -1.92 -11.37
CA LEU A 111 20.13 -2.82 -10.28
C LEU A 111 19.11 -2.75 -9.17
N ILE A 112 18.50 -3.92 -8.84
CA ILE A 112 17.54 -4.05 -7.75
C ILE A 112 18.23 -4.81 -6.61
N THR A 113 18.32 -4.19 -5.44
CA THR A 113 19.00 -4.77 -4.28
C THR A 113 18.33 -4.38 -2.97
N GLN A 114 18.55 -5.18 -1.94
CA GLN A 114 18.09 -4.90 -0.57
C GLN A 114 19.19 -4.30 0.31
N GLU A 115 20.41 -4.21 -0.21
CA GLU A 115 21.59 -3.76 0.53
C GLU A 115 22.39 -2.73 -0.28
N LEU A 116 22.98 -1.76 0.41
CA LEU A 116 23.92 -0.84 -0.20
C LEU A 116 25.30 -1.51 -0.30
N ASN A 117 25.41 -2.49 -1.17
CA ASN A 117 26.63 -3.25 -1.40
C ASN A 117 27.56 -2.59 -2.42
N LYS A 118 28.73 -3.19 -2.66
CA LYS A 118 29.74 -2.67 -3.61
C LYS A 118 29.18 -2.54 -5.03
N GLU A 119 28.33 -3.45 -5.47
CA GLU A 119 27.73 -3.43 -6.80
C GLU A 119 26.80 -2.20 -6.97
N ALA A 120 25.96 -1.93 -5.94
CA ALA A 120 25.09 -0.76 -5.95
C ALA A 120 25.89 0.56 -5.95
N ILE A 121 26.98 0.62 -5.17
CA ILE A 121 27.88 1.77 -5.12
C ILE A 121 28.55 2.01 -6.48
N ASN A 122 29.09 0.96 -7.09
CA ASN A 122 29.72 1.04 -8.41
C ASN A 122 28.70 1.48 -9.48
N LYS A 123 27.52 0.86 -9.53
CA LYS A 123 26.45 1.21 -10.46
C LYS A 123 26.06 2.69 -10.38
N LEU A 124 25.95 3.23 -9.16
CA LEU A 124 25.66 4.67 -8.95
C LEU A 124 26.84 5.57 -9.37
N ASN A 125 28.07 5.18 -9.09
CA ASN A 125 29.24 5.95 -9.51
C ASN A 125 29.39 6.01 -11.04
N GLU A 126 29.02 4.94 -11.74
CA GLU A 126 29.02 4.82 -13.20
C GLU A 126 27.82 5.52 -13.88
N GLY A 127 26.95 6.18 -13.11
CA GLY A 127 25.78 6.90 -13.66
C GLY A 127 24.55 6.03 -13.87
N GLY A 128 24.56 4.77 -13.39
CA GLY A 128 23.46 3.84 -13.54
C GLY A 128 22.27 4.10 -12.60
N LYS A 129 21.28 3.25 -12.71
CA LYS A 129 20.06 3.31 -11.92
C LYS A 129 20.04 2.19 -10.87
N VAL A 130 19.72 2.53 -9.63
CA VAL A 130 19.59 1.58 -8.52
C VAL A 130 18.23 1.73 -7.87
N LEU A 131 17.50 0.61 -7.71
CA LEU A 131 16.34 0.48 -6.84
C LEU A 131 16.80 -0.22 -5.57
N LEU A 132 16.93 0.57 -4.50
CA LEU A 132 17.29 0.04 -3.18
C LEU A 132 16.01 -0.15 -2.36
N THR A 133 15.63 -1.42 -2.14
CA THR A 133 14.44 -1.81 -1.40
C THR A 133 14.86 -2.47 -0.08
N LEU A 134 14.93 -1.66 0.97
CA LEU A 134 15.50 -2.07 2.26
C LEU A 134 14.58 -3.03 3.01
N LYS A 135 15.17 -4.05 3.63
CA LYS A 135 14.45 -4.89 4.59
C LYS A 135 14.08 -4.08 5.84
N LYS A 136 12.95 -4.43 6.44
CA LYS A 136 12.58 -3.90 7.75
C LYS A 136 13.68 -4.20 8.76
N GLY A 137 14.07 -3.18 9.53
CA GLY A 137 15.16 -3.27 10.50
C GLY A 137 16.55 -2.87 9.97
N THR A 138 16.70 -2.61 8.66
CA THR A 138 17.97 -2.18 8.05
C THR A 138 18.28 -0.70 8.30
N ILE A 139 17.25 0.14 8.44
CA ILE A 139 17.43 1.56 8.72
C ILE A 139 17.92 1.72 10.18
N LYS A 140 18.96 2.51 10.39
CA LYS A 140 19.45 2.83 11.74
C LYS A 140 18.37 3.51 12.56
N GLN A 141 18.34 3.24 13.87
CA GLN A 141 17.28 3.74 14.76
C GLN A 141 17.17 5.26 14.74
N GLN A 142 18.29 5.99 14.75
CA GLN A 142 18.32 7.46 14.70
C GLN A 142 17.83 8.04 13.37
N ASN A 143 17.74 7.23 12.31
CA ASN A 143 17.30 7.64 10.98
C ASN A 143 15.87 7.17 10.65
N GLY A 144 15.14 6.71 11.66
CA GLY A 144 13.75 6.30 11.53
C GLY A 144 13.48 4.81 11.73
N GLY A 145 14.53 3.98 11.92
CA GLY A 145 14.41 2.52 12.11
C GLY A 145 13.61 2.11 13.34
N SER A 146 13.50 2.98 14.35
CA SER A 146 12.63 2.77 15.52
C SER A 146 11.16 3.11 15.29
N ILE A 147 10.81 3.70 14.12
CA ILE A 147 9.46 4.17 13.85
C ILE A 147 8.67 3.04 13.17
N ALA A 148 7.72 2.46 13.88
CA ALA A 148 6.82 1.46 13.35
C ALA A 148 5.75 2.13 12.47
N VAL A 149 5.78 1.83 11.18
CA VAL A 149 4.86 2.40 10.20
C VAL A 149 3.54 1.64 10.22
N GLY A 150 2.45 2.39 10.19
CA GLY A 150 1.10 1.86 10.15
C GLY A 150 0.10 2.98 10.02
N PHE A 151 -1.19 2.65 9.94
CA PHE A 151 -2.26 3.63 10.03
C PHE A 151 -3.17 3.31 11.20
N SER A 152 -3.52 4.33 11.96
CA SER A 152 -4.38 4.21 13.13
C SER A 152 -5.35 5.37 13.19
N SER A 153 -6.38 5.24 14.02
CA SER A 153 -7.26 6.36 14.32
C SER A 153 -6.53 7.42 15.16
N ILE A 154 -6.84 8.64 14.91
CA ILE A 154 -6.13 9.86 15.30
C ILE A 154 -5.84 10.00 16.80
N PHE A 155 -6.75 9.60 17.65
CA PHE A 155 -6.65 9.86 19.10
C PHE A 155 -5.74 8.90 19.87
N TRP A 156 -5.37 7.80 19.26
CA TRP A 156 -4.68 6.70 19.94
C TRP A 156 -3.28 6.52 19.41
N ASN A 157 -2.60 7.63 19.16
CA ASN A 157 -1.22 7.62 18.74
C ASN A 157 -0.26 7.45 19.92
N THR A 158 1.03 7.48 19.63
CA THR A 158 2.12 7.25 20.56
C THR A 158 2.05 8.04 21.87
N ALA A 159 1.53 9.27 21.87
CA ALA A 159 1.44 10.09 23.08
C ALA A 159 0.45 9.54 24.11
N TRP A 160 -0.68 8.99 23.64
CA TRP A 160 -1.77 8.49 24.49
C TRP A 160 -1.65 6.98 24.77
N THR A 161 -0.96 6.25 23.91
CA THR A 161 -0.82 4.79 23.98
C THR A 161 0.52 4.36 24.59
N ASN A 162 1.23 5.23 25.30
CA ASN A 162 2.54 4.95 25.88
C ASN A 162 3.53 4.40 24.83
N LYS A 163 3.56 5.00 23.65
CA LYS A 163 4.43 4.63 22.52
C LYS A 163 4.14 3.25 21.92
N GLN A 164 2.93 2.74 22.04
CA GLN A 164 2.55 1.51 21.35
C GLN A 164 2.53 1.71 19.83
N PRO A 165 3.00 0.73 19.04
CA PRO A 165 2.89 0.77 17.58
C PRO A 165 1.42 0.60 17.11
N PRO A 166 1.07 1.13 15.93
CA PRO A 166 1.93 1.90 15.02
C PRO A 166 2.18 3.32 15.52
N HIS A 167 3.34 3.88 15.13
CA HIS A 167 3.74 5.23 15.54
C HIS A 167 3.29 6.31 14.57
N THR A 168 2.61 5.95 13.49
CA THR A 168 2.25 6.84 12.37
C THR A 168 0.77 6.75 12.05
N LEU A 169 0.25 7.75 11.35
CA LEU A 169 -1.17 7.85 11.01
C LEU A 169 -1.49 7.27 9.63
N GLY A 170 -0.48 6.96 8.82
CA GLY A 170 -0.65 6.43 7.48
C GLY A 170 0.33 7.02 6.47
N VAL A 171 -0.01 6.91 5.19
CA VAL A 171 0.77 7.49 4.10
C VAL A 171 -0.02 8.59 3.37
N LEU A 172 0.73 9.47 2.71
CA LEU A 172 0.24 10.46 1.78
C LEU A 172 1.05 10.37 0.50
N CYS A 173 0.39 10.22 -0.64
CA CYS A 173 1.01 10.19 -1.95
C CYS A 173 0.11 10.85 -3.00
N ASN A 174 0.70 11.24 -4.14
CA ASN A 174 -0.07 11.67 -5.29
C ASN A 174 -0.39 10.45 -6.17
N PRO A 175 -1.66 10.02 -6.30
CA PRO A 175 -2.04 8.87 -7.13
C PRO A 175 -1.63 9.02 -8.60
N ASN A 176 -1.48 10.26 -9.08
CA ASN A 176 -1.07 10.55 -10.45
C ASN A 176 0.46 10.61 -10.62
N HIS A 177 1.24 10.36 -9.57
CA HIS A 177 2.69 10.29 -9.70
C HIS A 177 3.08 9.12 -10.61
N PRO A 178 3.99 9.31 -11.59
CA PRO A 178 4.37 8.25 -12.54
C PRO A 178 4.85 6.95 -11.89
N ALA A 179 5.47 7.03 -10.72
CA ALA A 179 5.91 5.87 -9.94
C ALA A 179 4.74 4.98 -9.46
N LEU A 180 3.52 5.52 -9.35
CA LEU A 180 2.32 4.81 -8.91
C LEU A 180 1.37 4.47 -10.05
N LYS A 181 1.77 4.69 -11.31
CA LYS A 181 0.94 4.45 -12.49
C LYS A 181 0.34 3.05 -12.56
N TYR A 182 1.09 2.04 -12.12
CA TYR A 182 0.66 0.65 -12.11
C TYR A 182 0.33 0.13 -10.69
N PHE A 183 0.23 1.06 -9.72
CA PHE A 183 -0.21 0.78 -8.37
C PHE A 183 -1.35 1.74 -8.01
N PRO A 184 -2.57 1.47 -8.49
CA PRO A 184 -3.71 2.34 -8.23
C PRO A 184 -3.87 2.57 -6.74
N THR A 185 -3.96 3.82 -6.34
CA THR A 185 -4.06 4.21 -4.92
C THR A 185 -4.91 5.45 -4.76
N ASN A 186 -5.32 5.72 -3.53
CA ASN A 186 -5.86 7.01 -3.11
C ASN A 186 -4.71 7.92 -2.65
N TYR A 187 -5.00 9.18 -2.33
CA TYR A 187 -4.03 10.11 -1.74
C TYR A 187 -3.53 9.65 -0.36
N HIS A 188 -4.30 8.86 0.34
CA HIS A 188 -4.04 8.37 1.69
C HIS A 188 -4.00 6.84 1.73
N SER A 189 -3.51 6.29 2.82
CA SER A 189 -3.45 4.84 3.06
C SER A 189 -4.85 4.23 3.12
N ASN A 190 -4.93 3.03 2.57
CA ASN A 190 -6.00 2.08 2.77
C ASN A 190 -5.40 0.67 2.87
N TRP A 191 -6.21 -0.37 2.87
CA TRP A 191 -5.74 -1.74 3.16
C TRP A 191 -4.63 -2.26 2.24
N GLN A 192 -4.53 -1.81 1.00
CA GLN A 192 -3.42 -2.22 0.12
C GLN A 192 -2.05 -1.75 0.63
N TRP A 193 -2.00 -0.64 1.38
CA TRP A 193 -0.77 -0.13 1.98
C TRP A 193 -0.36 -0.86 3.24
N TRP A 194 -1.25 -1.68 3.82
CA TRP A 194 -0.96 -2.42 5.04
C TRP A 194 0.25 -3.32 4.91
N ASP A 195 0.35 -4.07 3.80
CA ASP A 195 1.49 -4.92 3.52
C ASP A 195 2.80 -4.12 3.48
N ALA A 196 2.86 -3.06 2.67
CA ALA A 196 4.02 -2.20 2.54
C ALA A 196 4.45 -1.60 3.89
N MET A 197 3.49 -1.09 4.67
CA MET A 197 3.74 -0.46 5.97
C MET A 197 4.20 -1.48 7.01
N SER A 198 3.65 -2.68 7.02
CA SER A 198 4.02 -3.75 7.95
C SER A 198 5.43 -4.28 7.71
N HIS A 199 5.92 -4.18 6.45
CA HIS A 199 7.25 -4.64 6.03
C HIS A 199 8.23 -3.47 5.83
N SER A 200 8.06 -2.38 6.57
CA SER A 200 8.93 -1.20 6.48
C SER A 200 9.23 -0.56 7.82
N ASN A 201 10.20 0.36 7.79
CA ASN A 201 10.37 1.42 8.77
C ASN A 201 10.30 2.77 8.06
N ALA A 202 10.01 3.84 8.78
CA ALA A 202 10.04 5.17 8.18
C ALA A 202 11.49 5.63 7.92
N ILE A 203 11.67 6.43 6.86
CA ILE A 203 12.92 7.18 6.64
C ILE A 203 12.73 8.56 7.23
N LEU A 204 13.58 8.94 8.21
CA LEU A 204 13.58 10.28 8.79
C LEU A 204 14.27 11.25 7.82
N LEU A 205 13.49 12.02 7.06
CA LEU A 205 13.99 12.87 5.98
C LEU A 205 14.83 14.04 6.51
N ASP A 206 14.58 14.51 7.71
CA ASP A 206 15.37 15.58 8.35
C ASP A 206 16.84 15.18 8.55
N SER A 207 17.11 13.89 8.77
CA SER A 207 18.46 13.35 8.89
C SER A 207 19.13 13.06 7.53
N VAL A 208 18.33 12.87 6.49
CA VAL A 208 18.79 12.53 5.14
C VAL A 208 19.05 13.81 4.33
N SER A 209 18.01 14.56 3.98
CA SER A 209 18.11 15.85 3.29
C SER A 209 16.78 16.61 3.36
N LYS A 210 16.82 17.87 3.77
CA LYS A 210 15.64 18.74 3.80
C LYS A 210 15.02 19.04 2.43
N GLY A 211 15.76 18.82 1.34
CA GLY A 211 15.29 19.07 -0.02
C GLY A 211 14.56 17.90 -0.66
N ILE A 212 14.59 16.70 -0.07
CA ILE A 212 13.95 15.52 -0.63
C ILE A 212 12.45 15.60 -0.41
N LYS A 213 11.70 15.56 -1.53
CA LYS A 213 10.25 15.38 -1.52
C LYS A 213 9.96 13.89 -1.75
N PRO A 214 9.37 13.19 -0.78
CA PRO A 214 9.09 11.77 -0.95
C PRO A 214 7.99 11.53 -1.98
N VAL A 215 8.13 10.49 -2.80
CA VAL A 215 7.07 9.96 -3.67
C VAL A 215 5.91 9.44 -2.83
N VAL A 216 6.25 8.76 -1.74
CA VAL A 216 5.30 8.34 -0.70
C VAL A 216 5.78 8.87 0.64
N ARG A 217 5.01 9.78 1.21
CA ARG A 217 5.23 10.35 2.53
C ARG A 217 4.59 9.45 3.58
N VAL A 218 5.23 9.32 4.74
CA VAL A 218 4.59 8.78 5.94
C VAL A 218 4.11 9.96 6.79
N ILE A 219 2.87 9.90 7.25
CA ILE A 219 2.30 10.89 8.17
C ILE A 219 2.59 10.45 9.59
N ASP A 220 3.42 11.23 10.25
CA ASP A 220 3.80 10.99 11.63
C ASP A 220 2.64 11.25 12.60
N ASP A 221 2.83 10.90 13.86
CA ASP A 221 1.92 11.34 14.91
C ASP A 221 1.92 12.88 15.02
N TRP A 222 0.80 13.40 15.44
CA TRP A 222 0.56 14.86 15.49
C TRP A 222 1.31 15.59 16.62
N VAL A 223 1.93 14.84 17.53
CA VAL A 223 2.72 15.41 18.64
C VAL A 223 4.17 15.58 18.22
N THR A 224 4.75 14.54 17.57
CA THR A 224 6.16 14.54 17.18
C THR A 224 6.38 15.23 15.83
N ALA A 225 5.48 15.01 14.86
CA ALA A 225 5.41 15.71 13.56
C ALA A 225 6.75 15.71 12.76
N ARG A 226 7.47 14.58 12.74
CA ARG A 226 8.71 14.42 11.97
C ARG A 226 8.44 14.38 10.46
N SER A 227 9.40 14.80 9.66
CA SER A 227 9.34 14.61 8.22
C SER A 227 9.74 13.18 7.86
N LEU A 228 8.80 12.37 7.42
CA LEU A 228 8.98 10.93 7.17
C LEU A 228 8.68 10.57 5.72
N GLY A 229 9.48 9.64 5.17
CA GLY A 229 9.29 9.08 3.84
C GLY A 229 9.25 7.55 3.85
N LEU A 230 8.60 6.99 2.83
CA LEU A 230 8.57 5.55 2.55
C LEU A 230 9.24 5.22 1.21
N VAL A 231 9.02 6.08 0.22
CA VAL A 231 9.65 6.01 -1.11
C VAL A 231 10.21 7.39 -1.45
N ILE A 232 11.50 7.45 -1.75
CA ILE A 232 12.21 8.67 -2.14
C ILE A 232 13.04 8.44 -3.40
N GLU A 233 13.31 9.51 -4.13
CA GLU A 233 14.19 9.48 -5.27
C GLU A 233 15.24 10.59 -5.17
N CYS A 234 16.45 10.30 -5.60
CA CYS A 234 17.56 11.26 -5.56
C CYS A 234 18.68 10.87 -6.53
N LYS A 235 19.61 11.81 -6.75
CA LYS A 235 20.91 11.53 -7.36
C LYS A 235 21.91 11.18 -6.27
N VAL A 236 22.74 10.16 -6.52
CA VAL A 236 23.86 9.79 -5.65
C VAL A 236 25.07 9.52 -6.56
N GLY A 237 26.18 10.19 -6.29
CA GLY A 237 27.29 10.19 -7.23
C GLY A 237 26.85 10.68 -8.61
N ASN A 238 27.13 9.92 -9.64
CA ASN A 238 26.67 10.20 -11.01
C ASN A 238 25.33 9.53 -11.34
N GLY A 239 24.84 8.64 -10.46
CA GLY A 239 23.69 7.77 -10.71
C GLY A 239 22.36 8.30 -10.16
N LYS A 240 21.31 7.54 -10.41
CA LYS A 240 19.95 7.81 -9.97
C LYS A 240 19.50 6.69 -9.04
N LEU A 241 19.10 7.06 -7.84
CA LEU A 241 18.62 6.15 -6.80
C LEU A 241 17.11 6.35 -6.59
N LEU A 242 16.37 5.26 -6.64
CA LEU A 242 15.07 5.15 -5.99
C LEU A 242 15.24 4.29 -4.75
N LEU A 243 15.01 4.90 -3.59
CA LEU A 243 15.14 4.25 -2.29
C LEU A 243 13.75 4.05 -1.68
N THR A 244 13.45 2.84 -1.32
CA THR A 244 12.28 2.54 -0.49
C THR A 244 12.67 1.75 0.75
N SER A 245 12.05 2.09 1.85
CA SER A 245 12.17 1.34 3.11
C SER A 245 11.21 0.15 3.19
N VAL A 246 10.42 -0.09 2.14
CA VAL A 246 9.56 -1.24 2.03
C VAL A 246 10.36 -2.43 1.49
N ASP A 247 10.31 -3.54 2.17
CA ASP A 247 10.80 -4.81 1.62
C ASP A 247 9.85 -5.28 0.52
N LEU A 248 10.25 -5.10 -0.74
CA LEU A 248 9.47 -5.47 -1.92
C LEU A 248 9.89 -6.80 -2.54
N ILE A 249 10.93 -7.45 -2.01
CA ILE A 249 11.54 -8.64 -2.61
C ILE A 249 11.23 -9.89 -1.78
N SER A 250 11.40 -9.81 -0.45
CA SER A 250 11.22 -10.99 0.39
C SER A 250 9.79 -11.51 0.30
N GLU A 251 9.65 -12.78 -0.04
CA GLU A 251 8.36 -13.48 -0.17
C GLU A 251 7.31 -12.78 -1.06
N ASN A 252 7.74 -11.99 -2.04
CA ASN A 252 6.83 -11.17 -2.85
C ASN A 252 5.83 -12.01 -3.66
N GLU A 253 6.09 -13.30 -3.90
CA GLU A 253 5.13 -14.21 -4.53
C GLU A 253 3.86 -14.44 -3.69
N LYS A 254 3.96 -14.25 -2.37
CA LYS A 254 2.83 -14.34 -1.44
C LYS A 254 2.22 -12.96 -1.12
N ARG A 255 2.83 -11.88 -1.63
CA ARG A 255 2.51 -10.49 -1.31
C ARG A 255 2.17 -9.72 -2.61
N PRO A 256 0.95 -9.87 -3.12
CA PRO A 256 0.55 -9.28 -4.40
C PRO A 256 0.70 -7.75 -4.43
N GLU A 257 0.50 -7.08 -3.31
CA GLU A 257 0.70 -5.64 -3.17
C GLU A 257 2.17 -5.25 -3.34
N ALA A 258 3.08 -5.98 -2.68
CA ALA A 258 4.53 -5.74 -2.80
C ALA A 258 5.01 -6.00 -4.23
N LYS A 259 4.57 -7.10 -4.84
CA LYS A 259 4.87 -7.45 -6.23
C LYS A 259 4.38 -6.37 -7.20
N GLN A 260 3.17 -5.88 -7.00
CA GLN A 260 2.59 -4.84 -7.86
C GLN A 260 3.27 -3.48 -7.67
N LEU A 261 3.63 -3.11 -6.44
CA LEU A 261 4.36 -1.88 -6.17
C LEU A 261 5.75 -1.95 -6.79
N LEU A 262 6.48 -3.05 -6.61
CA LEU A 262 7.78 -3.28 -7.25
C LEU A 262 7.70 -3.12 -8.77
N TYR A 263 6.70 -3.75 -9.40
CA TYR A 263 6.44 -3.62 -10.84
C TYR A 263 6.23 -2.15 -11.25
N SER A 264 5.45 -1.38 -10.49
CA SER A 264 5.19 0.02 -10.76
C SER A 264 6.45 0.87 -10.68
N LEU A 265 7.28 0.65 -9.65
CA LEU A 265 8.54 1.39 -9.45
C LEU A 265 9.57 1.08 -10.53
N ILE A 266 9.72 -0.18 -10.94
CA ILE A 266 10.63 -0.56 -12.04
C ILE A 266 10.20 0.10 -13.34
N ASN A 267 8.92 0.03 -13.69
CA ASN A 267 8.43 0.70 -14.93
C ASN A 267 8.62 2.22 -14.89
N TYR A 268 8.49 2.84 -13.73
CA TYR A 268 8.80 4.25 -13.55
C TYR A 268 10.27 4.55 -13.83
N MET A 269 11.17 3.75 -13.25
CA MET A 269 12.61 3.93 -13.41
C MET A 269 13.10 3.66 -14.84
N GLU A 270 12.43 2.79 -15.60
CA GLU A 270 12.73 2.58 -17.04
C GLU A 270 12.29 3.77 -17.90
N GLY A 271 11.31 4.53 -17.45
CA GLY A 271 10.77 5.66 -18.19
C GLY A 271 11.59 6.95 -18.07
N ASN A 272 11.36 7.88 -19.00
CA ASN A 272 12.01 9.20 -18.99
C ASN A 272 11.57 10.09 -17.81
N SER A 273 10.46 9.77 -17.17
CA SER A 273 9.94 10.51 -16.01
C SER A 273 10.82 10.34 -14.77
N PHE A 274 11.62 9.27 -14.68
CA PHE A 274 12.57 9.08 -13.59
C PHE A 274 13.80 9.95 -13.77
N ASN A 275 13.71 11.17 -13.29
CA ASN A 275 14.79 12.15 -13.36
C ASN A 275 14.88 12.98 -12.08
N PRO A 276 15.33 12.38 -10.96
CA PRO A 276 15.40 13.05 -9.67
C PRO A 276 16.30 14.30 -9.76
N ALA A 277 15.85 15.40 -9.15
CA ALA A 277 16.60 16.66 -9.13
C ALA A 277 17.50 16.78 -7.88
N THR A 278 17.06 16.23 -6.77
CA THR A 278 17.75 16.37 -5.47
C THR A 278 18.96 15.45 -5.41
N VAL A 279 20.10 16.00 -4.97
CA VAL A 279 21.33 15.24 -4.72
C VAL A 279 21.36 14.80 -3.26
N LEU A 280 21.66 13.54 -3.04
CA LEU A 280 21.92 12.97 -1.71
C LEU A 280 23.42 12.65 -1.60
N PRO A 281 24.15 13.28 -0.65
CA PRO A 281 25.56 12.97 -0.41
C PRO A 281 25.75 11.50 0.02
N TRP A 282 26.87 10.91 -0.38
CA TRP A 282 27.23 9.53 -0.07
C TRP A 282 27.23 9.24 1.43
N GLU A 283 27.81 10.13 2.24
CA GLU A 283 27.88 10.00 3.69
C GLU A 283 26.48 9.92 4.33
N LYS A 284 25.50 10.61 3.74
CA LYS A 284 24.12 10.58 4.19
C LYS A 284 23.44 9.24 3.85
N LEU A 285 23.67 8.73 2.64
CA LEU A 285 23.13 7.43 2.22
C LEU A 285 23.75 6.29 3.07
N ILE A 286 25.09 6.29 3.25
CA ILE A 286 25.79 5.29 4.06
C ILE A 286 25.35 5.37 5.53
N SER A 287 25.13 6.59 6.04
CA SER A 287 24.69 6.74 7.44
C SER A 287 23.27 6.27 7.68
N LEU A 288 22.44 6.16 6.65
CA LEU A 288 21.02 5.77 6.76
C LEU A 288 20.87 4.31 7.14
N VAL A 289 21.70 3.44 6.61
CA VAL A 289 21.60 1.98 6.73
C VAL A 289 22.64 1.39 7.67
N ASN A 290 22.35 0.21 8.21
CA ASN A 290 23.26 -0.58 9.03
C ASN A 290 24.33 -1.25 8.17
#